data_11476338a2aa786a7c1bb300b8ec9dcc
#
_entry.id   11476338a2aa786a7c1bb300b8ec9dcc
#
_cell.length_a   1.000
_cell.length_b   1.000
_cell.length_c   1.000
_cell.angle_alpha   90.00
_cell.angle_beta   90.00
_cell.angle_gamma   90.00
#
_symmetry.space_group_name_H-M   'P 1'
#
loop_
_entity.id
_entity.type
_entity.pdbx_description
1 polymer ?
#
loop_
_entity_poly.entity_id
_entity_poly.type
_entity_poly.pdbx_seq_one_letter_code
_entity_poly.pdbx_strand_id
1 'polypeptide(L)' 'MAIDFVVQRLEIGDVLLLRLPDEEDEVEARVVREIDRTDTTVRATLRVDGRPDFVMEWPVGEIVTVVRGP' A
#
# COMPACT_ATOMS: atom_id res chain seq x y z
N MET A 1 -4.27 0.20 -14.91
CA MET A 1 -2.82 0.23 -15.20
C MET A 1 -2.03 0.21 -13.91
N ALA A 2 -1.00 -0.60 -13.83
CA ALA A 2 -0.15 -0.69 -12.65
C ALA A 2 1.11 0.16 -12.86
N ILE A 3 1.48 0.93 -11.85
CA ILE A 3 2.62 1.85 -11.91
C ILE A 3 3.47 1.62 -10.66
N ASP A 4 4.77 1.49 -10.85
CA ASP A 4 5.70 1.36 -9.75
C ASP A 4 6.24 2.73 -9.37
N PHE A 5 6.26 3.03 -8.06
CA PHE A 5 6.88 4.26 -7.59
C PHE A 5 7.36 4.12 -6.16
N VAL A 6 8.12 5.09 -5.68
CA VAL A 6 8.62 5.06 -4.30
C VAL A 6 7.47 5.28 -3.32
N VAL A 7 7.51 4.56 -2.21
CA VAL A 7 6.44 4.55 -1.21
C VAL A 7 6.20 5.93 -0.60
N GLN A 8 7.18 6.83 -0.60
CA GLN A 8 7.01 8.20 -0.10
C GLN A 8 5.95 8.99 -0.87
N ARG A 9 5.59 8.55 -2.08
CA ARG A 9 4.61 9.22 -2.92
C ARG A 9 3.19 8.67 -2.75
N LEU A 10 3.03 7.71 -1.84
CA LEU A 10 1.74 7.08 -1.59
C LEU A 10 0.74 8.11 -1.06
N GLU A 11 -0.51 8.01 -1.49
CA GLU A 11 -1.58 8.91 -1.07
C GLU A 11 -2.80 8.11 -0.64
N ILE A 12 -3.64 8.72 0.19
CA ILE A 12 -4.92 8.11 0.60
C ILE A 12 -5.78 7.93 -0.65
N GLY A 13 -6.36 6.73 -0.78
CA GLY A 13 -7.14 6.36 -1.95
C GLY A 13 -6.38 5.54 -2.98
N ASP A 14 -5.05 5.50 -2.90
CA ASP A 14 -4.26 4.65 -3.78
C ASP A 14 -4.58 3.17 -3.50
N VAL A 15 -4.54 2.37 -4.56
CA VAL A 15 -4.72 0.92 -4.46
C VAL A 15 -3.40 0.26 -4.79
N LEU A 16 -2.89 -0.52 -3.85
CA LEU A 16 -1.61 -1.20 -3.97
C LEU A 16 -1.81 -2.67 -4.31
N LEU A 17 -0.85 -3.26 -5.00
CA LEU A 17 -0.76 -4.71 -5.13
C LEU A 17 0.17 -5.22 -4.04
N LEU A 18 -0.32 -6.12 -3.21
CA LEU A 18 0.43 -6.70 -2.11
C LEU A 18 0.36 -8.22 -2.16
N ARG A 19 1.45 -8.85 -1.73
CA ARG A 19 1.45 -10.29 -1.50
C ARG A 19 1.41 -10.52 0.01
N LEU A 20 0.29 -11.05 0.49
CA LEU A 20 0.13 -11.35 1.91
C LEU A 20 0.62 -12.77 2.20
N PRO A 21 1.13 -13.04 3.42
CA PRO A 21 1.71 -14.35 3.74
C PRO A 21 0.76 -15.53 3.55
N ASP A 22 -0.55 -15.30 3.71
CA ASP A 22 -1.56 -16.36 3.62
C ASP A 22 -2.28 -16.39 2.28
N GLU A 23 -1.80 -15.61 1.30
CA GLU A 23 -2.40 -15.54 -0.04
C GLU A 23 -1.40 -16.02 -1.08
N GLU A 24 -1.88 -16.77 -2.07
CA GLU A 24 -1.04 -17.23 -3.18
C GLU A 24 -0.80 -16.12 -4.19
N ASP A 25 -1.83 -15.32 -4.44
CA ASP A 25 -1.78 -14.25 -5.43
C ASP A 25 -1.67 -12.90 -4.75
N GLU A 26 -1.23 -11.91 -5.52
CA GLU A 26 -1.25 -10.54 -5.06
C GLU A 26 -2.70 -10.09 -4.88
N VAL A 27 -2.94 -9.27 -3.86
CA VAL A 27 -4.25 -8.71 -3.57
C VAL A 27 -4.20 -7.20 -3.68
N GLU A 28 -5.35 -6.60 -3.99
CA GLU A 28 -5.47 -5.14 -4.02
C GLU A 28 -5.79 -4.64 -2.62
N ALA A 29 -4.99 -3.68 -2.16
CA ALA A 29 -5.17 -3.06 -0.85
C ALA A 29 -5.29 -1.55 -1.04
N ARG A 30 -6.37 -0.97 -0.55
CA ARG A 30 -6.61 0.47 -0.65
C ARG A 30 -6.05 1.18 0.57
N VAL A 31 -5.36 2.27 0.35
CA VAL A 31 -4.94 3.16 1.43
C VAL A 31 -6.17 3.95 1.88
N VAL A 32 -6.66 3.69 3.10
CA VAL A 32 -7.93 4.24 3.55
C VAL A 32 -7.80 5.38 4.53
N ARG A 33 -6.68 5.46 5.26
CA ARG A 33 -6.45 6.58 6.17
C ARG A 33 -5.00 6.60 6.64
N GLU A 34 -4.64 7.73 7.21
CA GLU A 34 -3.39 8.01 7.89
C GLU A 34 -2.13 7.49 7.19
N ILE A 35 -1.42 8.39 6.58
CA ILE A 35 -0.09 8.09 6.07
C ILE A 35 0.89 8.87 6.93
N ASP A 36 1.68 8.15 7.73
CA ASP A 36 2.73 8.74 8.55
C ASP A 36 4.07 8.57 7.84
N ARG A 37 4.75 9.67 7.63
CA ARG A 37 6.06 9.68 6.99
C ARG A 37 7.09 10.15 7.98
N THR A 38 8.14 9.36 8.12
CA THR A 38 9.31 9.75 8.93
C THR A 38 10.54 9.76 8.05
N ASP A 39 11.70 10.03 8.63
CA ASP A 39 12.96 10.01 7.87
C ASP A 39 13.29 8.63 7.33
N THR A 40 12.76 7.57 7.96
CA THR A 40 13.16 6.20 7.66
C THR A 40 12.02 5.31 7.20
N THR A 41 10.77 5.68 7.48
CA THR A 41 9.62 4.80 7.18
C THR A 41 8.41 5.58 6.66
N VAL A 42 7.54 4.84 5.98
CA VAL A 42 6.19 5.29 5.62
C VAL A 42 5.23 4.24 6.16
N ARG A 43 4.21 4.67 6.88
CA ARG A 43 3.20 3.79 7.49
C ARG A 43 1.82 4.22 7.03
N ALA A 44 0.97 3.28 6.68
CA ALA A 44 -0.39 3.57 6.23
C ALA A 44 -1.36 2.48 6.68
N THR A 45 -2.63 2.86 6.81
CA THR A 45 -3.70 1.91 7.08
C THR A 45 -4.29 1.46 5.76
N LEU A 46 -4.38 0.16 5.58
CA LEU A 46 -4.82 -0.46 4.33
C LEU A 46 -6.09 -1.27 4.55
N ARG A 47 -6.87 -1.39 3.48
CA ARG A 47 -8.09 -2.21 3.46
C ARG A 47 -8.04 -3.19 2.31
N VAL A 48 -8.27 -4.46 2.63
CA VAL A 48 -8.41 -5.54 1.65
C VAL A 48 -9.80 -6.15 1.86
N ASP A 49 -10.50 -6.44 0.78
CA ASP A 49 -11.83 -7.03 0.85
C ASP A 49 -11.79 -8.33 1.65
N GLY A 50 -12.75 -8.46 2.58
CA GLY A 50 -12.87 -9.65 3.41
C GLY A 50 -11.95 -9.69 4.61
N ARG A 51 -11.21 -8.61 4.88
CA ARG A 51 -10.28 -8.54 6.02
C ARG A 51 -10.50 -7.26 6.81
N PRO A 52 -10.16 -7.28 8.11
CA PRO A 52 -10.13 -6.03 8.90
C PRO A 52 -9.03 -5.11 8.37
N ASP A 53 -9.19 -3.81 8.56
CA ASP A 53 -8.15 -2.85 8.22
C ASP A 53 -6.88 -3.18 9.00
N PHE A 54 -5.73 -2.96 8.37
CA PHE A 54 -4.45 -3.23 9.02
C PHE A 54 -3.44 -2.15 8.65
N VAL A 55 -2.42 -1.99 9.49
CA VAL A 55 -1.36 -1.02 9.28
C VAL A 55 -0.18 -1.73 8.64
N MET A 56 0.40 -1.08 7.64
CA MET A 56 1.61 -1.56 7.00
C MET A 56 2.67 -0.49 7.01
N GLU A 57 3.92 -0.89 7.18
CA GLU A 57 5.04 0.02 7.23
C GLU A 57 6.10 -0.42 6.23
N TRP A 58 6.66 0.55 5.52
CA TRP A 58 7.71 0.32 4.53
C TRP A 58 8.92 1.19 4.85
N PRO A 59 10.13 0.72 4.56
CA PRO A 59 11.29 1.61 4.64
C PRO A 59 11.21 2.64 3.52
N VAL A 60 11.69 3.83 3.80
CA VAL A 60 11.80 4.90 2.80
C VAL A 60 12.62 4.39 1.61
N GLY A 61 12.13 4.65 0.41
CA GLY A 61 12.78 4.20 -0.82
C GLY A 61 12.25 2.88 -1.38
N GLU A 62 11.40 2.20 -0.62
CA GLU A 62 10.77 0.97 -1.09
C GLU A 62 9.91 1.27 -2.31
N ILE A 63 9.94 0.39 -3.30
CA ILE A 63 9.11 0.52 -4.50
C ILE A 63 7.82 -0.25 -4.26
N VAL A 64 6.70 0.41 -4.52
CA VAL A 64 5.37 -0.19 -4.43
C VAL A 64 4.69 -0.13 -5.78
N THR A 65 3.80 -1.07 -6.05
CA THR A 65 3.02 -1.09 -7.29
C THR A 65 1.62 -0.59 -6.99
N VAL A 66 1.22 0.48 -7.66
CA VAL A 66 -0.10 1.10 -7.49
C VAL A 66 -0.93 0.85 -8.73
N VAL A 67 -2.17 0.40 -8.51
CA VAL A 67 -3.13 0.20 -9.59
C VAL A 67 -3.88 1.51 -9.78
N ARG A 68 -3.78 2.06 -10.97
CA ARG A 68 -4.51 3.28 -11.32
C ARG A 68 -5.64 2.93 -12.26
N GLY A 69 -6.81 3.53 -12.03
CA GLY A 69 -7.97 3.33 -12.87
C GLY A 69 -7.76 3.89 -14.26
N PRO A 70 -8.67 3.58 -15.17
CA PRO A 70 -8.56 4.04 -16.56
C PRO A 70 -8.58 5.55 -16.67
#